data_338fc6328f170874c6eb03040eb09af8
#
_entry.id   338fc6328f170874c6eb03040eb09af8
#
_cell.length_a   1.000
_cell.length_b   1.000
_cell.length_c   1.000
_cell.angle_alpha   90.00
_cell.angle_beta   90.00
_cell.angle_gamma   90.00
#
_symmetry.space_group_name_H-M   'P 1'
#
loop_
_entity.id
_entity.type
_entity.pdbx_description
1 polymer ?
#
loop_
_entity_poly.entity_id
_entity_poly.type
_entity_poly.pdbx_seq_one_letter_code
_entity_poly.pdbx_strand_id
1 'polypeptide(L)'
;LSRLFDYVKTRECVLFFDEFETLGKERGDTHETGEIKRVVSSLLMQIDALPSYVIVIAATNHDTLLDKAAWRRFQIRLEIPKPTRNNLEEYYRFFEKEK
;
A
#
# COMPACT_ATOMS: atom_id res chain seq x y z
N LEU A 1 10.43 8.75 7.54
CA LEU A 1 10.09 8.45 6.13
C LEU A 1 11.09 9.02 5.13
N SER A 2 11.53 10.27 5.32
CA SER A 2 12.49 10.87 4.38
C SER A 2 13.82 10.13 4.33
N ARG A 3 14.28 9.60 5.46
CA ARG A 3 15.49 8.76 5.51
C ARG A 3 15.33 7.46 4.76
N LEU A 4 14.14 6.85 4.83
CA LEU A 4 13.85 5.64 4.08
C LEU A 4 13.92 5.90 2.57
N PHE A 5 13.32 6.99 2.10
CA PHE A 5 13.35 7.35 0.69
C PHE A 5 14.75 7.68 0.21
N ASP A 6 15.55 8.37 1.02
CA ASP A 6 16.93 8.64 0.68
C ASP A 6 17.75 7.35 0.56
N TYR A 7 17.49 6.39 1.42
CA TYR A 7 18.16 5.09 1.38
C TYR A 7 17.80 4.29 0.12
N VAL A 8 16.51 4.21 -0.21
CA VAL A 8 16.06 3.39 -1.35
C VAL A 8 16.48 3.97 -2.70
N LYS A 9 16.69 5.28 -2.79
CA LYS A 9 17.16 5.93 -4.01
C LYS A 9 18.55 5.45 -4.46
N THR A 10 19.33 4.92 -3.54
CA THR A 10 20.69 4.47 -3.83
C THR A 10 20.76 3.00 -4.22
N ARG A 11 19.65 2.31 -4.25
CA ARG A 11 19.63 0.85 -4.44
C ARG A 11 18.51 0.41 -5.36
N GLU A 12 18.77 -0.67 -6.07
CA GLU A 12 17.73 -1.42 -6.76
C GLU A 12 17.03 -2.30 -5.73
N CYS A 13 15.77 -1.98 -5.42
CA CYS A 13 15.04 -2.63 -4.34
C CYS A 13 13.53 -2.59 -4.55
N VAL A 14 12.83 -3.34 -3.72
CA VAL A 14 11.37 -3.31 -3.64
C VAL A 14 10.98 -2.65 -2.32
N LEU A 15 10.15 -1.62 -2.38
CA LEU A 15 9.64 -0.93 -1.20
C LEU A 15 8.18 -1.34 -1.01
N PHE A 16 7.87 -1.92 0.14
CA PHE A 16 6.53 -2.41 0.43
C PHE A 16 5.91 -1.64 1.59
N PHE A 17 4.72 -1.11 1.36
CA PHE A 17 3.92 -0.45 2.39
C PHE A 17 2.68 -1.30 2.68
N ASP A 18 2.59 -1.84 3.87
CA ASP A 18 1.40 -2.54 4.32
C ASP A 18 0.51 -1.58 5.11
N GLU A 19 -0.80 -1.71 4.92
CA GLU A 19 -1.76 -0.80 5.56
C GLU A 19 -1.36 0.67 5.34
N PHE A 20 -1.23 1.02 4.11
CA PHE A 20 -0.70 2.30 3.65
C PHE A 20 -1.34 3.51 4.34
N GLU A 21 -2.62 3.44 4.63
CA GLU A 21 -3.38 4.50 5.28
C GLU A 21 -2.98 4.74 6.74
N THR A 22 -2.35 3.77 7.40
CA THR A 22 -1.95 3.92 8.80
C THR A 22 -0.84 4.93 9.00
N LEU A 23 -0.10 5.23 7.94
CA LEU A 23 0.96 6.24 7.99
C LEU A 23 0.40 7.61 8.35
N GLY A 24 -0.85 7.88 7.99
CA GLY A 24 -1.52 9.11 8.38
C GLY A 24 -1.95 9.13 9.84
N LYS A 25 -2.25 7.97 10.41
CA LYS A 25 -2.72 7.87 11.80
C LYS A 25 -1.62 8.00 12.84
N GLU A 26 -0.40 7.65 12.50
CA GLU A 26 0.72 7.68 13.44
C GLU A 26 1.14 9.10 13.84
N ARG A 27 0.72 10.10 13.11
CA ARG A 27 1.17 11.47 13.31
C ARG A 27 0.29 12.31 14.21
N GLY A 28 -0.87 11.85 14.59
CA GLY A 28 -1.74 12.67 15.39
C GLY A 28 -2.92 11.94 15.96
N ASP A 29 -3.47 12.56 16.98
CA ASP A 29 -4.66 12.08 17.64
C ASP A 29 -5.92 12.41 16.86
N THR A 30 -5.78 13.11 15.73
CA THR A 30 -6.90 13.48 14.92
C THR A 30 -7.23 12.40 13.92
N HIS A 31 -8.45 11.92 13.99
CA HIS A 31 -8.98 10.93 13.06
C HIS A 31 -9.60 11.58 11.83
N GLU A 32 -9.19 12.80 11.51
CA GLU A 32 -9.73 13.52 10.37
C GLU A 32 -9.25 12.93 9.05
N THR A 33 -10.20 12.53 8.24
CA THR A 33 -9.93 11.95 6.91
C THR A 33 -9.09 12.89 6.04
N GLY A 34 -9.30 14.22 6.17
CA GLY A 34 -8.55 15.21 5.41
C GLY A 34 -7.05 15.20 5.73
N GLU A 35 -6.71 14.98 7.00
CA GLU A 35 -5.32 14.94 7.43
C GLU A 35 -4.62 13.67 6.95
N ILE A 36 -5.32 12.54 7.01
CA ILE A 36 -4.83 11.29 6.47
C ILE A 36 -4.56 11.43 4.97
N LYS A 37 -5.47 12.05 4.23
CA LYS A 37 -5.30 12.29 2.80
C LYS A 37 -4.09 13.14 2.49
N ARG A 38 -3.81 14.16 3.31
CA ARG A 38 -2.63 15.01 3.12
C ARG A 38 -1.33 14.23 3.30
N VAL A 39 -1.27 13.40 4.32
CA VAL A 39 -0.08 12.59 4.57
C VAL A 39 0.11 11.59 3.43
N VAL A 40 -0.95 10.95 2.98
CA VAL A 40 -0.91 10.01 1.86
C VAL A 40 -0.46 10.73 0.59
N SER A 41 -0.97 11.92 0.32
CA SER A 41 -0.58 12.70 -0.86
C SER A 41 0.91 13.06 -0.84
N SER A 42 1.41 13.47 0.32
CA SER A 42 2.83 13.77 0.49
C SER A 42 3.69 12.54 0.22
N LEU A 43 3.27 11.38 0.74
CA LEU A 43 3.97 10.12 0.52
C LEU A 43 3.98 9.73 -0.95
N LEU A 44 2.86 9.91 -1.64
CA LEU A 44 2.76 9.62 -3.08
C LEU A 44 3.68 10.50 -3.91
N MET A 45 3.85 11.76 -3.52
CA MET A 45 4.81 12.64 -4.19
C MET A 45 6.24 12.14 -4.03
N GLN A 46 6.60 11.64 -2.87
CA GLN A 46 7.91 11.05 -2.63
C GLN A 46 8.11 9.77 -3.45
N ILE A 47 7.06 8.96 -3.57
CA ILE A 47 7.08 7.75 -4.41
C ILE A 47 7.32 8.12 -5.87
N ASP A 48 6.65 9.15 -6.37
CA ASP A 48 6.81 9.60 -7.76
C ASP A 48 8.23 10.07 -8.05
N ALA A 49 8.93 10.56 -7.05
CA ALA A 49 10.31 11.03 -7.18
C ALA A 49 11.33 9.91 -7.16
N LEU A 50 10.93 8.67 -6.89
CA LEU A 50 11.84 7.54 -6.85
C LEU A 50 12.32 7.15 -8.24
N PRO A 51 13.57 6.67 -8.35
CA PRO A 51 14.08 6.15 -9.63
C PRO A 51 13.28 4.95 -10.13
N SER A 52 13.30 4.75 -11.43
CA SER A 52 12.54 3.66 -12.07
C SER A 52 12.98 2.27 -11.66
N TYR A 53 14.18 2.13 -11.12
CA TYR A 53 14.68 0.83 -10.65
C TYR A 53 14.14 0.44 -9.27
N VAL A 54 13.42 1.33 -8.61
CA VAL A 54 12.76 1.01 -7.35
C VAL A 54 11.32 0.60 -7.63
N ILE A 55 10.94 -0.58 -7.15
CA ILE A 55 9.57 -1.07 -7.28
C ILE A 55 8.83 -0.78 -5.98
N VAL A 56 7.67 -0.15 -6.09
CA VAL A 56 6.86 0.19 -4.93
C VAL A 56 5.58 -0.63 -4.95
N ILE A 57 5.31 -1.29 -3.83
CA ILE A 57 4.08 -2.07 -3.63
C ILE A 57 3.39 -1.50 -2.38
N ALA A 58 2.13 -1.15 -2.52
CA ALA A 58 1.33 -0.66 -1.40
C ALA A 58 0.07 -1.49 -1.26
N ALA A 59 -0.28 -1.81 -0.02
CA ALA A 59 -1.48 -2.54 0.30
C ALA A 59 -2.37 -1.71 1.22
N THR A 60 -3.67 -1.71 0.95
CA THR A 60 -4.63 -0.98 1.78
C THR A 60 -5.98 -1.70 1.79
N ASN A 61 -6.67 -1.59 2.92
CA ASN A 61 -8.06 -2.00 3.06
C ASN A 61 -9.02 -0.82 2.91
N HIS A 62 -8.48 0.38 2.77
CA HIS A 62 -9.27 1.62 2.74
C HIS A 62 -9.06 2.37 1.44
N ASP A 63 -9.54 1.76 0.35
CA ASP A 63 -9.42 2.34 -1.00
C ASP A 63 -10.12 3.69 -1.11
N THR A 64 -11.15 3.94 -0.28
CA THR A 64 -11.86 5.22 -0.27
C THR A 64 -11.03 6.38 0.23
N LEU A 65 -9.93 6.13 0.94
CA LEU A 65 -9.01 7.16 1.40
C LEU A 65 -8.10 7.66 0.29
N LEU A 66 -8.05 6.94 -0.82
CA LEU A 66 -7.24 7.30 -1.97
C LEU A 66 -8.16 7.81 -3.08
N ASP A 67 -7.92 9.02 -3.55
CA ASP A 67 -8.68 9.56 -4.66
C ASP A 67 -8.19 9.00 -6.01
N LYS A 68 -8.86 9.37 -7.09
CA LYS A 68 -8.50 8.91 -8.42
C LYS A 68 -7.08 9.32 -8.83
N ALA A 69 -6.66 10.50 -8.43
CA ALA A 69 -5.32 10.98 -8.74
C ALA A 69 -4.25 10.13 -8.06
N ALA A 70 -4.50 9.72 -6.82
CA ALA A 70 -3.60 8.82 -6.10
C ALA A 70 -3.51 7.47 -6.79
N TRP A 71 -4.63 6.90 -7.19
CA TRP A 71 -4.67 5.60 -7.86
C TRP A 71 -3.93 5.61 -9.20
N ARG A 72 -3.97 6.73 -9.91
CA ARG A 72 -3.28 6.86 -11.21
C ARG A 72 -1.76 6.76 -11.11
N ARG A 73 -1.19 7.00 -9.94
CA ARG A 73 0.25 6.91 -9.73
C ARG A 73 0.75 5.47 -9.69
N PHE A 74 -0.16 4.53 -9.43
CA PHE A 74 0.17 3.12 -9.46
C PHE A 74 -0.16 2.55 -10.84
N GLN A 75 0.82 1.95 -11.48
CA GLN A 75 0.68 1.40 -12.83
C GLN A 75 -0.22 0.17 -12.84
N ILE A 76 -0.19 -0.60 -11.76
CA ILE A 76 -0.96 -1.82 -11.62
C ILE A 76 -1.78 -1.74 -10.34
N ARG A 77 -3.08 -1.97 -10.48
CA ARG A 77 -3.99 -2.03 -9.34
C ARG A 77 -4.61 -3.41 -9.27
N LEU A 78 -4.42 -4.07 -8.12
CA LEU A 78 -4.99 -5.37 -7.86
C LEU A 78 -6.02 -5.26 -6.76
N GLU A 79 -7.18 -5.83 -6.99
CA GLU A 79 -8.23 -5.91 -5.98
C GLU A 79 -8.39 -7.37 -5.58
N ILE A 80 -8.27 -7.62 -4.28
CA ILE A 80 -8.43 -8.97 -3.74
C ILE A 80 -9.84 -9.03 -3.13
N PRO A 81 -10.78 -9.70 -3.79
CA PRO A 81 -12.15 -9.79 -3.29
C PRO A 81 -12.20 -10.73 -2.07
N LYS A 82 -13.30 -10.61 -1.31
CA LYS A 82 -13.55 -11.55 -0.24
C LYS A 82 -13.65 -12.96 -0.81
N PRO A 83 -13.05 -13.95 -0.15
CA PRO A 83 -13.13 -15.32 -0.67
C PRO A 83 -14.55 -15.83 -0.65
N THR A 84 -14.92 -16.55 -1.70
CA THR A 84 -16.19 -17.27 -1.74
C THR A 84 -16.08 -18.52 -0.88
N ARG A 85 -17.21 -19.18 -0.63
CA ARG A 85 -17.23 -20.45 0.08
C ARG A 85 -16.34 -21.48 -0.62
N ASN A 86 -16.40 -21.54 -1.94
CA ASN A 86 -15.57 -22.46 -2.73
C ASN A 86 -14.09 -22.16 -2.59
N ASN A 87 -13.71 -20.89 -2.57
CA ASN A 87 -12.31 -20.48 -2.36
C ASN A 87 -11.81 -20.93 -0.99
N LEU A 88 -12.63 -20.79 0.05
CA LEU A 88 -12.27 -21.21 1.38
C LEU A 88 -12.10 -22.72 1.48
N GLU A 89 -12.97 -23.47 0.82
CA GLU A 89 -12.88 -24.93 0.80
C GLU A 89 -11.60 -25.39 0.10
N GLU A 90 -11.23 -24.77 -1.02
CA GLU A 90 -9.99 -25.07 -1.72
C GLU A 90 -8.76 -24.75 -0.86
N TYR A 91 -8.79 -23.63 -0.17
CA TYR A 91 -7.70 -23.24 0.72
C TYR A 91 -7.52 -24.24 1.84
N TYR A 92 -8.59 -24.67 2.48
CA TYR A 92 -8.52 -25.64 3.56
C TYR A 92 -8.03 -27.00 3.07
N ARG A 93 -8.47 -27.43 1.89
CA ARG A 93 -7.96 -28.67 1.28
C ARG A 93 -6.47 -28.61 1.01
N PHE A 94 -6.02 -27.50 0.49
CA PHE A 94 -4.59 -27.27 0.23
C PHE A 94 -3.80 -27.38 1.53
N PHE A 95 -4.30 -26.77 2.59
CA PHE A 95 -3.65 -26.77 3.89
C PHE A 95 -3.59 -28.19 4.49
N GLU A 96 -4.64 -28.98 4.31
CA GLU A 96 -4.65 -30.36 4.78
C GLU A 96 -3.65 -31.25 4.05
N LYS A 97 -3.46 -31.00 2.77
CA LYS A 97 -2.52 -31.78 1.96
C LYS A 97 -1.06 -31.53 2.31
N GLU A 98 -0.75 -30.36 2.85
CA GLU A 98 0.61 -30.02 3.23
C GLU A 98 1.00 -30.52 4.63
N LYS A 99 0.07 -31.06 5.35
CA LYS A 99 0.34 -31.73 6.60
C LYS A 99 0.73 -33.18 6.31
#